data_a76665b0f2b1ae7aadbdc585dc925b26
#
_entry.id   a76665b0f2b1ae7aadbdc585dc925b26
#
_cell.length_a   1.000
_cell.length_b   1.000
_cell.length_c   1.000
_cell.angle_alpha   90.00
_cell.angle_beta   90.00
_cell.angle_gamma   90.00
#
_symmetry.space_group_name_H-M   'P 1'
#
loop_
_entity.id
_entity.type
_entity.pdbx_description
1 polymer ?
#
loop_
_entity_poly.entity_id
_entity_poly.type
_entity_poly.pdbx_seq_one_letter_code
_entity_poly.pdbx_strand_id
1 'polypeptide(L)' 'SGFGNWIRIKHDDGTITVYGHMATLDVKVGDRVTSGQKIAGMGSLGFSTGSHLHFEVHPNGGDAVDPKPWLAERGIQL' A
#
# COMPACT_ATOMS: atom_id res chain seq x y z
N SER A 1 15.26 5.51 1.65
CA SER A 1 14.08 6.33 1.89
C SER A 1 13.44 5.98 3.23
N GLY A 2 12.56 6.82 3.73
CA GLY A 2 11.86 6.58 4.97
C GLY A 2 10.83 5.46 4.90
N PHE A 3 10.50 4.94 3.71
CA PHE A 3 9.52 3.87 3.54
C PHE A 3 10.13 2.47 3.70
N GLY A 4 11.48 2.35 3.70
CA GLY A 4 12.11 1.05 3.61
C GLY A 4 11.79 0.40 2.27
N ASN A 5 11.42 -0.88 2.27
CA ASN A 5 10.88 -1.53 1.07
C ASN A 5 9.44 -1.07 0.87
N TRP A 6 9.07 -0.78 -0.37
CA TRP A 6 7.73 -0.30 -0.64
C TRP A 6 7.22 -0.80 -1.98
N ILE A 7 5.87 -0.81 -2.13
CA ILE A 7 5.17 -1.24 -3.33
C ILE A 7 4.18 -0.15 -3.69
N ARG A 8 4.03 0.08 -4.99
CA ARG A 8 3.05 0.99 -5.56
C ARG A 8 2.21 0.20 -6.56
N ILE A 9 0.89 0.20 -6.37
CA ILE A 9 -0.03 -0.53 -7.25
C ILE A 9 -0.95 0.47 -7.94
N LYS A 10 -1.02 0.37 -9.26
CA LYS A 10 -2.01 1.10 -10.05
C LYS A 10 -3.20 0.18 -10.30
N HIS A 11 -4.37 0.62 -9.86
CA HIS A 11 -5.62 -0.13 -10.02
C HIS A 11 -6.29 0.20 -11.33
N ASP A 12 -7.24 -0.63 -11.75
CA ASP A 12 -7.88 -0.49 -13.05
C ASP A 12 -8.66 0.81 -13.19
N ASP A 13 -9.14 1.39 -12.11
CA ASP A 13 -9.87 2.66 -12.11
C ASP A 13 -8.96 3.89 -12.05
N GLY A 14 -7.65 3.68 -12.09
CA GLY A 14 -6.67 4.76 -12.00
C GLY A 14 -6.23 5.10 -10.59
N THR A 15 -6.84 4.54 -9.56
CA THR A 15 -6.40 4.73 -8.18
C THR A 15 -5.02 4.10 -8.00
N ILE A 16 -4.15 4.78 -7.25
CA ILE A 16 -2.84 4.25 -6.89
C ILE A 16 -2.79 4.06 -5.38
N THR A 17 -2.33 2.88 -4.94
CA THR A 17 -2.10 2.61 -3.52
C THR A 17 -0.61 2.37 -3.28
N VAL A 18 -0.13 2.82 -2.13
CA VAL A 18 1.27 2.73 -1.74
C VAL A 18 1.35 1.99 -0.40
N TYR A 19 2.29 1.05 -0.32
CA TYR A 19 2.49 0.20 0.85
C TYR A 19 3.96 0.29 1.24
N GLY A 20 4.25 0.86 2.40
CA GLY A 20 5.61 1.08 2.87
C GLY A 20 5.95 0.29 4.12
N HIS A 21 7.23 0.29 4.48
CA HIS A 21 7.80 -0.40 5.64
C HIS A 21 7.68 -1.93 5.54
N MET A 22 7.74 -2.47 4.32
CA MET A 22 7.65 -3.91 4.12
C MET A 22 8.97 -4.59 4.47
N ALA A 23 8.90 -5.74 5.15
CA ALA A 23 10.08 -6.55 5.43
C ALA A 23 10.45 -7.40 4.22
N THR A 24 9.46 -7.94 3.53
CA THR A 24 9.66 -8.78 2.34
C THR A 24 8.73 -8.32 1.24
N LEU A 25 9.16 -8.51 -0.01
CA LEU A 25 8.36 -8.20 -1.18
C LEU A 25 8.11 -9.50 -1.95
N ASP A 26 6.83 -9.80 -2.22
CA ASP A 26 6.43 -11.02 -2.93
C ASP A 26 6.08 -10.75 -4.39
N VAL A 27 6.20 -9.50 -4.84
CA VAL A 27 5.89 -9.08 -6.21
C VAL A 27 7.01 -8.16 -6.72
N LYS A 28 7.05 -7.99 -8.03
CA LYS A 28 8.02 -7.10 -8.69
C LYS A 28 7.30 -6.22 -9.70
N VAL A 29 8.00 -5.22 -10.18
CA VAL A 29 7.47 -4.29 -11.19
C VAL A 29 6.99 -5.08 -12.42
N GLY A 30 5.79 -4.75 -12.86
CA GLY A 30 5.14 -5.41 -13.99
C GLY A 30 4.25 -6.57 -13.62
N ASP A 31 4.30 -7.04 -12.37
CA ASP A 31 3.42 -8.13 -11.93
C ASP A 31 1.99 -7.66 -11.84
N ARG A 32 1.07 -8.53 -12.24
CA ARG A 32 -0.35 -8.32 -12.03
C ARG A 32 -0.77 -8.98 -10.73
N VAL A 33 -1.61 -8.29 -9.94
CA VAL A 33 -2.10 -8.82 -8.67
C VAL A 33 -3.63 -8.85 -8.68
N THR A 34 -4.18 -9.71 -7.83
CA THR A 34 -5.63 -9.84 -7.68
C THR A 34 -6.03 -9.48 -6.25
N SER A 35 -7.30 -9.14 -6.07
CA SER A 35 -7.84 -8.83 -4.74
C SER A 35 -7.59 -10.00 -3.79
N GLY A 36 -7.10 -9.68 -2.59
CA GLY A 36 -6.81 -10.68 -1.57
C GLY A 36 -5.44 -11.36 -1.69
N GLN A 37 -4.72 -11.11 -2.78
CA GLN A 37 -3.38 -11.69 -2.95
C GLN A 37 -2.39 -11.06 -1.97
N LYS A 38 -1.57 -11.89 -1.31
CA LYS A 38 -0.47 -11.39 -0.49
C LYS A 38 0.61 -10.81 -1.40
N ILE A 39 1.04 -9.58 -1.14
CA ILE A 39 2.05 -8.90 -1.95
C ILE A 39 3.35 -8.66 -1.19
N ALA A 40 3.32 -8.68 0.14
CA ALA A 40 4.50 -8.38 0.96
C ALA A 40 4.29 -8.85 2.40
N GLY A 41 5.37 -8.89 3.16
CA GLY A 41 5.33 -9.09 4.60
C GLY A 41 5.65 -7.80 5.33
N MET A 42 4.92 -7.50 6.41
CA MET A 42 5.13 -6.29 7.20
C MET A 42 6.40 -6.38 8.03
N GLY A 43 6.96 -5.20 8.34
CA GLY A 43 8.16 -5.12 9.16
C GLY A 43 8.40 -3.71 9.64
N SER A 44 9.59 -3.50 10.21
CA SER A 44 10.01 -2.21 10.75
C SER A 44 11.09 -1.54 9.92
N LEU A 45 11.14 -1.84 8.63
CA LEU A 45 12.12 -1.23 7.74
C LEU A 45 11.80 0.24 7.51
N GLY A 46 12.82 1.01 7.19
CA GLY A 46 12.73 2.45 7.09
C GLY A 46 12.84 3.08 8.48
N PHE A 47 12.09 4.12 8.73
CA PHE A 47 12.14 4.85 10.01
C PHE A 47 11.06 4.41 10.98
N SER A 48 10.47 3.26 10.75
CA SER A 48 9.44 2.71 11.61
C SER A 48 10.04 2.26 12.94
N THR A 49 9.32 2.45 14.04
CA THR A 49 9.74 2.01 15.36
C THR A 49 9.03 0.73 15.81
N GLY A 50 8.28 0.10 14.93
CA GLY A 50 7.59 -1.15 15.17
C GLY A 50 7.00 -1.64 13.87
N SER A 51 6.51 -2.87 13.85
CA SER A 51 5.88 -3.41 12.65
C SER A 51 4.57 -2.68 12.40
N HIS A 52 4.50 -1.94 11.31
CA HIS A 52 3.28 -1.30 10.86
C HIS A 52 3.33 -1.05 9.35
N LEU A 53 2.16 -0.86 8.79
CA LEU A 53 2.01 -0.54 7.38
C LEU A 53 1.89 0.96 7.19
N HIS A 54 2.72 1.51 6.32
CA HIS A 54 2.49 2.85 5.79
C HIS A 54 1.65 2.70 4.54
N PHE A 55 0.42 3.17 4.56
CA PHE A 55 -0.52 3.02 3.45
C PHE A 55 -0.96 4.38 2.94
N GLU A 56 -0.90 4.56 1.62
CA GLU A 56 -1.42 5.76 0.96
C GLU A 56 -2.40 5.35 -0.13
N VAL A 57 -3.41 6.18 -0.34
CA VAL A 57 -4.33 6.03 -1.46
C VAL A 57 -4.42 7.35 -2.22
N HIS A 58 -4.26 7.25 -3.53
CA HIS A 58 -4.25 8.39 -4.46
C HIS A 58 -5.35 8.17 -5.51
N PRO A 59 -6.57 8.68 -5.28
CA PRO A 59 -7.66 8.54 -6.27
C PRO A 59 -7.26 9.16 -7.60
N ASN A 60 -7.48 8.43 -8.68
CA ASN A 60 -7.09 8.84 -10.04
C ASN A 60 -5.60 9.17 -10.19
N GLY A 61 -4.77 8.67 -9.29
CA GLY A 61 -3.34 8.95 -9.32
C GLY A 61 -2.96 10.37 -8.90
N GLY A 62 -3.91 11.10 -8.33
CA GLY A 62 -3.69 12.46 -7.85
C GLY A 62 -3.13 12.53 -6.44
N ASP A 63 -3.54 13.54 -5.68
CA ASP A 63 -3.06 13.71 -4.31
C ASP A 63 -3.56 12.61 -3.39
N ALA A 64 -2.78 12.28 -2.37
CA ALA A 64 -3.18 11.32 -1.36
C ALA A 64 -4.36 11.87 -0.54
N VAL A 65 -5.27 10.97 -0.18
CA VAL A 65 -6.40 11.31 0.70
C VAL A 65 -6.31 10.44 1.97
N ASP A 66 -7.11 10.78 2.98
CA ASP A 66 -7.19 9.98 4.19
C ASP A 66 -7.70 8.58 3.83
N PRO A 67 -6.93 7.50 4.08
CA PRO A 67 -7.35 6.16 3.72
C PRO A 67 -8.57 5.66 4.49
N LYS A 68 -8.80 6.14 5.70
CA LYS A 68 -9.85 5.60 6.56
C LYS A 68 -11.25 5.75 5.97
N PRO A 69 -11.71 6.96 5.58
CA PRO A 69 -13.01 7.08 4.93
C PRO A 69 -13.05 6.41 3.56
N TRP A 70 -11.93 6.45 2.83
CA TRP A 70 -11.85 5.80 1.52
C TRP A 70 -12.08 4.29 1.63
N LEU A 71 -11.45 3.65 2.62
CA LEU A 71 -11.62 2.22 2.88
C LEU A 71 -13.03 1.91 3.39
N ALA A 72 -13.58 2.77 4.27
CA ALA A 72 -14.93 2.58 4.80
C ALA A 72 -15.99 2.56 3.69
N GLU A 73 -15.85 3.42 2.68
CA GLU A 73 -16.75 3.44 1.52
C GLU A 73 -16.72 2.12 0.75
N ARG A 74 -15.66 1.34 0.89
CA ARG A 74 -15.46 0.05 0.22
C ARG A 74 -15.70 -1.13 1.14
N GLY A 75 -16.30 -0.87 2.32
CA GLY A 75 -16.66 -1.91 3.25
C GLY A 75 -15.54 -2.37 4.17
N ILE A 76 -14.43 -1.65 4.22
CA ILE A 76 -13.29 -2.00 5.06
C ILE A 76 -13.22 -1.04 6.25
N GLN A 77 -13.41 -1.58 7.44
CA GLN A 77 -13.34 -0.81 8.69
C GLN A 77 -11.99 -1.04 9.35
N LEU A 78 -11.35 0.05 9.74
CA LEU A 78 -10.08 -0.01 10.46
C LEU A 78 -10.28 0.28 11.94
#